data_12ba72f4c5069a665c2fda72657cca8a
#
_entry.id   12ba72f4c5069a665c2fda72657cca8a
#
_cell.length_a   1.000
_cell.length_b   1.000
_cell.length_c   1.000
_cell.angle_alpha   90.00
_cell.angle_beta   90.00
_cell.angle_gamma   90.00
#
_symmetry.space_group_name_H-M   'P 1'
#
loop_
_entity.id
_entity.type
_entity.pdbx_description
1 polymer ?
#
loop_
_entity_poly.entity_id
_entity_poly.type
_entity_poly.pdbx_seq_one_letter_code
_entity_poly.pdbx_strand_id
1 'polypeptide(L)'
;MADAKLWILVGNASRARLFATDAKAEQDWSLVEEFHHDESRAKSEFLRDQPDNPNAGTLHGPPGENETQGRRELEHERFARELSGVLDRGHDRQAFDKLVIAAPPEFLGRLRKALSTRVRQRVLLDVGSDYSTVPARDLPERVPLL
;
A
#
# COMPACT_ATOMS: atom_id res chain seq x y z
N MET A 1 9.40 16.19 -26.50
CA MET A 1 8.32 15.70 -25.64
C MET A 1 8.90 14.94 -24.45
N ALA A 2 8.40 15.23 -23.28
CA ALA A 2 8.82 14.49 -22.11
C ALA A 2 8.30 13.05 -22.22
N ASP A 3 9.14 12.08 -21.87
CA ASP A 3 8.71 10.68 -21.84
C ASP A 3 7.68 10.51 -20.73
N ALA A 4 6.73 9.59 -20.94
CA ALA A 4 5.71 9.30 -19.96
C ALA A 4 6.36 8.80 -18.67
N LYS A 5 5.96 9.40 -17.56
CA LYS A 5 6.45 9.00 -16.24
C LYS A 5 5.60 7.86 -15.71
N LEU A 6 6.24 6.78 -15.32
CA LEU A 6 5.57 5.61 -14.78
C LEU A 6 5.92 5.46 -13.32
N TRP A 7 4.92 5.36 -12.46
CA TRP A 7 5.09 5.00 -11.07
C TRP A 7 4.67 3.54 -10.87
N ILE A 8 5.44 2.83 -10.07
CA ILE A 8 5.16 1.43 -9.74
C ILE A 8 5.10 1.30 -8.22
N LEU A 9 3.93 0.94 -7.71
CA LEU A 9 3.73 0.69 -6.29
C LEU A 9 3.75 -0.81 -6.06
N VAL A 10 4.69 -1.27 -5.26
CA VAL A 10 4.86 -2.69 -4.93
C VAL A 10 4.74 -2.84 -3.44
N GLY A 11 3.76 -3.61 -2.98
CA GLY A 11 3.61 -3.73 -1.55
C GLY A 11 2.62 -4.78 -1.10
N ASN A 12 2.37 -4.75 0.19
CA ASN A 12 1.35 -5.56 0.85
C ASN A 12 0.74 -4.72 1.98
N ALA A 13 -0.05 -5.35 2.84
CA ALA A 13 -0.76 -4.65 3.90
C ALA A 13 0.17 -4.04 4.98
N SER A 14 1.44 -4.42 5.00
CA SER A 14 2.39 -3.99 6.03
C SER A 14 3.46 -3.05 5.52
N ARG A 15 3.80 -3.13 4.25
CA ARG A 15 4.85 -2.28 3.68
C ARG A 15 4.67 -2.11 2.18
N ALA A 16 5.18 -1.01 1.66
CA ALA A 16 5.12 -0.74 0.24
C ALA A 16 6.34 0.05 -0.19
N ARG A 17 6.71 -0.12 -1.45
CA ARG A 17 7.79 0.62 -2.09
C ARG A 17 7.24 1.25 -3.35
N LEU A 18 7.52 2.53 -3.52
CA LEU A 18 7.08 3.28 -4.69
C LEU A 18 8.29 3.59 -5.56
N PHE A 19 8.23 3.17 -6.80
CA PHE A 19 9.30 3.37 -7.77
C PHE A 19 8.83 4.26 -8.91
N ALA A 20 9.78 4.90 -9.55
CA ALA A 20 9.53 5.71 -10.74
C ALA A 20 10.48 5.29 -11.85
N THR A 21 9.96 5.30 -13.07
CA THR A 21 10.76 5.08 -14.27
C THR A 21 10.07 5.81 -15.42
N ASP A 22 10.75 5.92 -16.55
CA ASP A 22 10.11 6.43 -17.76
C ASP A 22 9.74 5.25 -18.67
N ALA A 23 8.97 5.52 -19.70
CA ALA A 23 8.46 4.47 -20.59
C ALA A 23 9.58 3.74 -21.36
N LYS A 24 10.78 4.31 -21.43
CA LYS A 24 11.90 3.74 -22.17
C LYS A 24 12.89 3.01 -21.27
N ALA A 25 12.95 3.37 -19.99
CA ALA A 25 13.91 2.79 -19.04
C ALA A 25 13.25 1.73 -18.17
N GLU A 26 12.63 0.73 -18.78
CA GLU A 26 11.89 -0.31 -18.08
C GLU A 26 12.71 -1.11 -17.08
N GLN A 27 14.03 -1.06 -17.18
CA GLN A 27 14.91 -1.83 -16.30
C GLN A 27 15.51 -1.03 -15.14
N ASP A 28 15.42 0.29 -15.20
CA ASP A 28 16.02 1.16 -14.18
C ASP A 28 14.93 1.88 -13.40
N TRP A 29 14.50 1.27 -12.32
CA TRP A 29 13.50 1.87 -11.43
C TRP A 29 14.20 2.62 -10.31
N SER A 30 13.80 3.86 -10.09
CA SER A 30 14.28 4.69 -9.00
C SER A 30 13.31 4.62 -7.84
N LEU A 31 13.82 4.36 -6.63
CA LEU A 31 12.98 4.34 -5.44
C LEU A 31 12.57 5.77 -5.10
N VAL A 32 11.26 6.02 -5.07
CA VAL A 32 10.71 7.33 -4.67
C VAL A 32 10.54 7.40 -3.17
N GLU A 33 9.91 6.36 -2.59
CA GLU A 33 9.63 6.33 -1.15
C GLU A 33 9.30 4.92 -0.70
N GLU A 34 9.62 4.63 0.56
CA GLU A 34 9.22 3.39 1.21
C GLU A 34 8.20 3.71 2.29
N PHE A 35 7.23 2.83 2.45
CA PHE A 35 6.15 2.99 3.42
C PHE A 35 6.10 1.75 4.30
N HIS A 36 5.99 1.97 5.59
CA HIS A 36 5.84 0.90 6.56
C HIS A 36 4.64 1.20 7.43
N HIS A 37 3.75 0.23 7.53
CA HIS A 37 2.66 0.32 8.48
C HIS A 37 3.09 -0.48 9.70
N ASP A 38 3.48 0.22 10.75
CA ASP A 38 3.97 -0.39 11.98
C ASP A 38 2.78 -0.91 12.80
N GLU A 39 2.47 -2.18 12.66
CA GLU A 39 1.38 -2.82 13.41
C GLU A 39 1.62 -2.77 14.91
N SER A 40 2.87 -2.84 15.36
CA SER A 40 3.20 -2.73 16.78
C SER A 40 2.86 -1.37 17.33
N ARG A 41 3.19 -0.33 16.59
CA ARG A 41 2.88 1.04 16.95
C ARG A 41 1.37 1.28 16.92
N ALA A 42 0.70 0.82 15.87
CA ALA A 42 -0.74 0.92 15.75
C ALA A 42 -1.44 0.20 16.90
N LYS A 43 -0.93 -0.97 17.27
CA LYS A 43 -1.45 -1.74 18.40
C LYS A 43 -1.25 -0.97 19.73
N SER A 44 -0.09 -0.37 19.92
CA SER A 44 0.18 0.46 21.09
C SER A 44 -0.77 1.65 21.17
N GLU A 45 -0.96 2.35 20.07
CA GLU A 45 -1.86 3.49 20.01
C GLU A 45 -3.30 3.07 20.27
N PHE A 46 -3.72 1.95 19.73
CA PHE A 46 -5.05 1.39 19.95
C PHE A 46 -5.26 1.07 21.44
N LEU A 47 -4.26 0.48 22.09
CA LEU A 47 -4.34 0.16 23.51
C LEU A 47 -4.32 1.41 24.39
N ARG A 48 -3.63 2.46 23.98
CA ARG A 48 -3.62 3.74 24.70
C ARG A 48 -4.95 4.46 24.63
N ASP A 49 -5.62 4.36 23.49
CA ASP A 49 -6.91 5.02 23.29
C ASP A 49 -8.05 4.30 23.99
N GLN A 50 -7.85 3.07 24.44
CA GLN A 50 -8.86 2.37 25.20
C GLN A 50 -8.91 2.92 26.63
N PRO A 51 -10.12 3.17 27.16
CA PRO A 51 -10.25 3.56 28.56
C PRO A 51 -9.61 2.50 29.45
N ASP A 52 -8.90 2.97 30.44
CA ASP A 52 -8.28 2.10 31.43
C ASP A 52 -9.36 1.44 32.28
N ASN A 53 -9.95 0.37 31.75
CA ASN A 53 -10.95 -0.41 32.47
C ASN A 53 -10.34 -1.80 32.76
N PRO A 54 -9.81 -2.00 33.96
CA PRO A 54 -9.17 -3.26 34.28
C PRO A 54 -10.11 -4.45 34.24
N ASN A 55 -11.41 -4.20 34.28
CA ASN A 55 -12.39 -5.27 34.20
C ASN A 55 -12.74 -5.68 32.78
N ALA A 56 -12.52 -4.81 31.81
CA ALA A 56 -12.89 -5.09 30.42
C ALA A 56 -12.08 -6.25 29.83
N GLY A 57 -10.79 -6.35 30.19
CA GLY A 57 -9.94 -7.42 29.69
C GLY A 57 -10.14 -8.74 30.43
N THR A 58 -10.54 -8.69 31.71
CA THR A 58 -10.69 -9.88 32.53
C THR A 58 -12.06 -10.54 32.37
N LEU A 59 -13.08 -9.76 32.09
CA LEU A 59 -14.45 -10.27 31.94
C LEU A 59 -14.64 -11.02 30.64
N HIS A 60 -13.89 -10.68 29.61
CA HIS A 60 -14.05 -11.24 28.28
C HIS A 60 -12.93 -12.18 27.86
N GLY A 61 -11.93 -12.38 28.74
CA GLY A 61 -10.77 -13.19 28.41
C GLY A 61 -9.97 -12.58 27.24
N PRO A 62 -9.13 -13.37 26.57
CA PRO A 62 -8.38 -12.88 25.42
C PRO A 62 -9.34 -12.41 24.32
N PRO A 63 -8.99 -11.37 23.56
CA PRO A 63 -9.86 -10.91 22.48
C PRO A 63 -10.11 -12.05 21.51
N GLY A 64 -11.37 -12.19 21.12
CA GLY A 64 -11.76 -13.22 20.15
C GLY A 64 -11.14 -12.98 18.79
N GLU A 65 -11.12 -14.02 17.96
CA GLU A 65 -10.58 -13.92 16.60
C GLU A 65 -11.22 -12.79 15.81
N ASN A 66 -12.52 -12.55 16.01
CA ASN A 66 -13.25 -11.51 15.30
C ASN A 66 -12.75 -10.11 15.61
N GLU A 67 -12.40 -9.85 16.87
CA GLU A 67 -11.87 -8.52 17.25
C GLU A 67 -10.48 -8.29 16.69
N THR A 68 -9.63 -9.30 16.72
CA THR A 68 -8.29 -9.23 16.16
C THR A 68 -8.35 -9.07 14.66
N GLN A 69 -9.23 -9.80 14.01
CA GLN A 69 -9.42 -9.72 12.57
C GLN A 69 -9.97 -8.35 12.16
N GLY A 70 -10.96 -7.84 12.88
CA GLY A 70 -11.52 -6.52 12.62
C GLY A 70 -10.49 -5.42 12.73
N ARG A 71 -9.58 -5.51 13.71
CA ARG A 71 -8.52 -4.56 13.88
C ARG A 71 -7.51 -4.62 12.73
N ARG A 72 -7.17 -5.82 12.27
CA ARG A 72 -6.29 -6.00 11.13
C ARG A 72 -6.89 -5.39 9.86
N GLU A 73 -8.17 -5.65 9.64
CA GLU A 73 -8.87 -5.10 8.49
C GLU A 73 -8.86 -3.58 8.52
N LEU A 74 -9.09 -2.99 9.68
CA LEU A 74 -9.05 -1.54 9.84
C LEU A 74 -7.66 -0.98 9.55
N GLU A 75 -6.61 -1.66 10.03
CA GLU A 75 -5.24 -1.23 9.79
C GLU A 75 -4.86 -1.36 8.32
N HIS A 76 -5.31 -2.42 7.65
CA HIS A 76 -5.10 -2.59 6.22
C HIS A 76 -5.80 -1.48 5.42
N GLU A 77 -7.01 -1.10 5.82
CA GLU A 77 -7.73 0.00 5.19
C GLU A 77 -7.01 1.34 5.40
N ARG A 78 -6.49 1.57 6.60
CA ARG A 78 -5.75 2.79 6.90
C ARG A 78 -4.51 2.91 6.04
N PHE A 79 -3.78 1.81 5.88
CA PHE A 79 -2.59 1.79 5.04
C PHE A 79 -2.95 2.01 3.57
N ALA A 80 -4.01 1.38 3.10
CA ALA A 80 -4.50 1.59 1.74
C ALA A 80 -4.86 3.05 1.49
N ARG A 81 -5.51 3.70 2.46
CA ARG A 81 -5.86 5.12 2.36
C ARG A 81 -4.62 6.01 2.38
N GLU A 82 -3.64 5.67 3.20
CA GLU A 82 -2.37 6.40 3.25
C GLU A 82 -1.68 6.35 1.89
N LEU A 83 -1.58 5.16 1.29
CA LEU A 83 -0.98 4.99 -0.02
C LEU A 83 -1.79 5.71 -1.10
N SER A 84 -3.11 5.65 -1.02
CA SER A 84 -3.99 6.38 -1.93
C SER A 84 -3.73 7.89 -1.87
N GLY A 85 -3.55 8.43 -0.67
CA GLY A 85 -3.22 9.85 -0.49
C GLY A 85 -1.90 10.22 -1.14
N VAL A 86 -0.89 9.36 -1.03
CA VAL A 86 0.40 9.58 -1.69
C VAL A 86 0.23 9.63 -3.20
N LEU A 87 -0.56 8.72 -3.76
CA LEU A 87 -0.81 8.66 -5.20
C LEU A 87 -1.63 9.86 -5.68
N ASP A 88 -2.61 10.31 -4.91
CA ASP A 88 -3.39 11.50 -5.22
C ASP A 88 -2.50 12.73 -5.29
N ARG A 89 -1.63 12.92 -4.30
CA ARG A 89 -0.71 14.06 -4.28
C ARG A 89 0.28 13.99 -5.43
N GLY A 90 0.75 12.79 -5.77
CA GLY A 90 1.62 12.61 -6.93
C GLY A 90 0.91 12.96 -8.22
N HIS A 91 -0.35 12.59 -8.37
CA HIS A 91 -1.15 12.95 -9.53
C HIS A 91 -1.32 14.46 -9.64
N ASP A 92 -1.65 15.12 -8.52
CA ASP A 92 -1.89 16.56 -8.50
C ASP A 92 -0.67 17.37 -8.93
N ARG A 93 0.53 16.92 -8.56
CA ARG A 93 1.76 17.61 -8.96
C ARG A 93 2.36 17.04 -10.26
N GLN A 94 1.60 16.21 -10.96
CA GLN A 94 1.98 15.62 -12.24
C GLN A 94 3.29 14.82 -12.16
N ALA A 95 3.47 14.10 -11.05
CA ALA A 95 4.65 13.28 -10.83
C ALA A 95 4.63 12.00 -11.66
N PHE A 96 3.46 11.57 -12.12
CA PHE A 96 3.35 10.39 -12.99
C PHE A 96 2.22 10.57 -13.99
N ASP A 97 2.34 9.87 -15.11
CA ASP A 97 1.30 9.81 -16.15
C ASP A 97 0.57 8.48 -16.10
N LYS A 98 1.28 7.42 -15.76
CA LYS A 98 0.75 6.07 -15.63
C LYS A 98 1.19 5.42 -14.34
N LEU A 99 0.40 4.49 -13.86
CA LEU A 99 0.61 3.82 -12.57
C LEU A 99 0.47 2.31 -12.73
N VAL A 100 1.40 1.58 -12.14
CA VAL A 100 1.30 0.12 -12.00
C VAL A 100 1.23 -0.19 -10.52
N ILE A 101 0.34 -1.09 -10.13
CA ILE A 101 0.19 -1.50 -8.74
C ILE A 101 0.35 -3.02 -8.66
N ALA A 102 1.24 -3.49 -7.79
CA ALA A 102 1.42 -4.90 -7.52
C ALA A 102 1.26 -5.15 -6.02
N ALA A 103 0.29 -5.96 -5.66
CA ALA A 103 -0.02 -6.26 -4.26
C ALA A 103 -0.79 -7.59 -4.20
N PRO A 104 -0.81 -8.27 -3.03
CA PRO A 104 -1.64 -9.45 -2.86
C PRO A 104 -3.10 -9.11 -3.19
N PRO A 105 -3.88 -10.06 -3.70
CA PRO A 105 -5.24 -9.77 -4.19
C PRO A 105 -6.13 -9.05 -3.19
N GLU A 106 -6.10 -9.44 -1.93
CA GLU A 106 -6.92 -8.82 -0.90
C GLU A 106 -6.56 -7.34 -0.69
N PHE A 107 -5.28 -7.06 -0.54
CA PHE A 107 -4.82 -5.68 -0.35
C PHE A 107 -5.00 -4.84 -1.61
N LEU A 108 -4.80 -5.45 -2.77
CA LEU A 108 -5.05 -4.80 -4.05
C LEU A 108 -6.50 -4.34 -4.16
N GLY A 109 -7.44 -5.16 -3.71
CA GLY A 109 -8.85 -4.79 -3.66
C GLY A 109 -9.11 -3.59 -2.77
N ARG A 110 -8.45 -3.52 -1.62
CA ARG A 110 -8.56 -2.37 -0.71
C ARG A 110 -7.98 -1.10 -1.32
N LEU A 111 -6.85 -1.22 -2.00
CA LEU A 111 -6.25 -0.09 -2.72
C LEU A 111 -7.19 0.42 -3.81
N ARG A 112 -7.78 -0.47 -4.60
CA ARG A 112 -8.72 -0.08 -5.64
C ARG A 112 -9.90 0.72 -5.08
N LYS A 113 -10.43 0.32 -3.95
CA LYS A 113 -11.52 1.03 -3.30
C LYS A 113 -11.09 2.40 -2.78
N ALA A 114 -9.87 2.50 -2.31
CA ALA A 114 -9.35 3.75 -1.72
C ALA A 114 -8.92 4.77 -2.78
N LEU A 115 -8.53 4.31 -3.96
CA LEU A 115 -8.05 5.20 -5.01
C LEU A 115 -9.15 6.15 -5.50
N SER A 116 -8.78 7.41 -5.74
CA SER A 116 -9.67 8.37 -6.38
C SER A 116 -9.91 7.97 -7.83
N THR A 117 -11.02 8.45 -8.40
CA THR A 117 -11.36 8.17 -9.79
C THR A 117 -10.24 8.62 -10.74
N ARG A 118 -9.68 9.80 -10.50
CA ARG A 118 -8.60 10.33 -11.35
C ARG A 118 -7.34 9.48 -11.33
N VAL A 119 -6.99 8.91 -10.17
CA VAL A 119 -5.83 8.02 -10.06
C VAL A 119 -6.14 6.66 -10.72
N ARG A 120 -7.35 6.14 -10.52
CA ARG A 120 -7.77 4.89 -11.18
C ARG A 120 -7.63 4.96 -12.70
N GLN A 121 -7.97 6.11 -13.28
CA GLN A 121 -7.85 6.30 -14.72
C GLN A 121 -6.42 6.26 -15.21
N ARG A 122 -5.45 6.41 -14.31
CA ARG A 122 -4.03 6.35 -14.65
C ARG A 122 -3.44 4.96 -14.47
N VAL A 123 -4.18 4.03 -13.86
CA VAL A 123 -3.68 2.67 -13.66
C VAL A 123 -3.57 1.94 -14.99
N LEU A 124 -2.35 1.64 -15.37
CA LEU A 124 -2.04 0.90 -16.58
C LEU A 124 -2.22 -0.60 -16.36
N LEU A 125 -1.79 -1.07 -15.19
CA LEU A 125 -1.81 -2.49 -14.87
C LEU A 125 -1.89 -2.66 -13.36
N ASP A 126 -2.68 -3.61 -12.89
CA ASP A 126 -2.62 -4.06 -11.51
C ASP A 126 -2.33 -5.55 -11.48
N VAL A 127 -1.45 -5.95 -10.58
CA VAL A 127 -0.99 -7.34 -10.48
C VAL A 127 -1.28 -7.84 -9.07
N GLY A 128 -2.05 -8.91 -8.99
CA GLY A 128 -2.45 -9.52 -7.72
C GLY A 128 -1.41 -10.49 -7.18
N SER A 129 -0.21 -10.00 -6.95
CA SER A 129 0.89 -10.81 -6.43
C SER A 129 1.73 -9.99 -5.46
N ASP A 130 2.29 -10.67 -4.46
CA ASP A 130 3.13 -10.03 -3.46
C ASP A 130 4.60 -10.08 -3.88
N TYR A 131 5.13 -8.93 -4.26
CA TYR A 131 6.55 -8.77 -4.59
C TYR A 131 7.31 -8.02 -3.50
N SER A 132 6.73 -7.90 -2.31
CA SER A 132 7.30 -7.08 -1.24
C SER A 132 8.65 -7.57 -0.75
N THR A 133 8.96 -8.86 -0.91
CA THR A 133 10.24 -9.44 -0.50
C THR A 133 11.26 -9.52 -1.64
N VAL A 134 10.88 -9.16 -2.85
CA VAL A 134 11.78 -9.20 -4.00
C VAL A 134 12.74 -8.01 -3.92
N PRO A 135 14.05 -8.23 -4.06
CA PRO A 135 14.99 -7.11 -4.08
C PRO A 135 14.67 -6.11 -5.18
N ALA A 136 14.86 -4.83 -4.88
CA ALA A 136 14.50 -3.75 -5.81
C ALA A 136 15.12 -3.96 -7.20
N ARG A 137 16.36 -4.40 -7.24
CA ARG A 137 17.08 -4.63 -8.51
C ARG A 137 16.44 -5.72 -9.39
N ASP A 138 15.69 -6.65 -8.76
CA ASP A 138 15.06 -7.76 -9.47
C ASP A 138 13.62 -7.47 -9.87
N LEU A 139 13.03 -6.40 -9.33
CA LEU A 139 11.63 -6.07 -9.59
C LEU A 139 11.32 -5.80 -11.06
N PRO A 140 12.17 -5.08 -11.82
CA PRO A 140 11.87 -4.84 -13.24
C PRO A 140 11.70 -6.11 -14.06
N GLU A 141 12.39 -7.18 -13.68
CA GLU A 141 12.27 -8.47 -14.37
C GLU A 141 11.10 -9.31 -13.86
N ARG A 142 10.69 -9.08 -12.60
CA ARG A 142 9.67 -9.91 -11.95
C ARG A 142 8.26 -9.37 -12.14
N VAL A 143 8.09 -8.06 -12.12
CA VAL A 143 6.77 -7.46 -12.29
C VAL A 143 6.46 -7.35 -13.78
N PRO A 144 5.38 -8.00 -14.25
CA PRO A 144 5.04 -7.93 -15.67
C PRO A 144 4.49 -6.54 -16.00
N LEU A 145 5.24 -5.75 -16.75
CA LEU A 145 4.77 -4.43 -17.17
C LEU A 145 3.97 -4.49 -18.47
N LEU A 146 4.04 -5.61 -19.15
CA LEU A 146 3.17 -5.92 -20.31
C LEU A 146 3.34 -7.36 -20.73
#